data_e9461c58913f61d218914b5e2cc86da1
#
_entry.id   e9461c58913f61d218914b5e2cc86da1
#
_cell.length_a   1.000
_cell.length_b   1.000
_cell.length_c   1.000
_cell.angle_alpha   90.00
_cell.angle_beta   90.00
_cell.angle_gamma   90.00
#
_symmetry.space_group_name_H-M   'P 1'
#
loop_
_entity.id
_entity.type
_entity.pdbx_description
1 polymer ?
#
loop_
_entity_poly.entity_id
_entity_poly.type
_entity_poly.pdbx_seq_one_letter_code
_entity_poly.pdbx_strand_id
1 'polypeptide(L)'
;MKAVIELGRVIAERELTAVQTDQRVLVSVGTPQYIGDGWDWACPYTITGLGEPIHGHAHGIDALQSLQLVSTAIRADLERTHADLRFLDQSNWQSAFPKDVQDLGEADLRTRIEKLIDAEQTRWLAERSLSSSGLPTGGNAPDTTQA
;
A
#
# COMPACT_ATOMS: atom_id res chain seq x y z
N MET A 1 19.18 -24.40 11.88
CA MET A 1 17.99 -23.83 12.55
C MET A 1 17.66 -22.52 11.90
N LYS A 2 16.48 -22.37 11.32
CA LYS A 2 16.01 -21.06 10.89
C LYS A 2 15.75 -20.23 12.14
N ALA A 3 16.42 -19.08 12.26
CA ALA A 3 16.14 -18.15 13.35
C ALA A 3 14.67 -17.74 13.28
N VAL A 4 13.95 -17.87 14.38
CA VAL A 4 12.60 -17.35 14.49
C VAL A 4 12.73 -15.84 14.58
N ILE A 5 12.21 -15.14 13.58
CA ILE A 5 12.22 -13.67 13.56
C ILE A 5 11.00 -13.21 14.33
N GLU A 6 11.21 -12.73 15.53
CA GLU A 6 10.14 -12.19 16.36
C GLU A 6 9.80 -10.76 15.93
N LEU A 7 8.56 -10.33 16.17
CA LEU A 7 8.11 -8.97 15.84
C LEU A 7 8.94 -7.90 16.55
N GLY A 8 9.35 -8.17 17.79
CA GLY A 8 10.10 -7.22 18.59
C GLY A 8 9.34 -5.91 18.83
N ARG A 9 10.07 -4.80 18.80
CA ARG A 9 9.47 -3.47 18.98
C ARG A 9 8.66 -3.08 17.74
N VAL A 10 7.39 -2.79 17.92
CA VAL A 10 6.52 -2.26 16.86
C VAL A 10 6.89 -0.82 16.55
N ILE A 11 7.12 -0.51 15.28
CA ILE A 11 7.51 0.81 14.78
C ILE A 11 6.42 1.47 13.94
N ALA A 12 5.50 0.69 13.40
CA ALA A 12 4.38 1.19 12.60
C ALA A 12 3.20 0.23 12.66
N GLU A 13 2.00 0.78 12.60
CA GLU A 13 0.77 -0.01 12.53
C GLU A 13 -0.16 0.57 11.47
N ARG A 14 -0.96 -0.31 10.89
CA ARG A 14 -2.05 0.07 9.98
C ARG A 14 -3.27 -0.79 10.24
N GLU A 15 -4.40 -0.13 10.30
CA GLU A 15 -5.68 -0.75 10.53
C GLU A 15 -6.47 -0.87 9.22
N LEU A 16 -7.06 -2.05 9.03
CA LEU A 16 -8.02 -2.35 7.99
C LEU A 16 -9.31 -2.86 8.64
N THR A 17 -10.38 -2.91 7.88
CA THR A 17 -11.65 -3.51 8.34
C THR A 17 -12.02 -4.67 7.42
N ALA A 18 -12.34 -5.81 8.01
CA ALA A 18 -12.93 -6.94 7.29
C ALA A 18 -14.41 -6.63 6.97
N VAL A 19 -14.76 -6.58 5.68
CA VAL A 19 -16.09 -6.10 5.25
C VAL A 19 -17.22 -6.97 5.77
N GLN A 20 -17.05 -8.30 5.75
CA GLN A 20 -18.11 -9.22 6.12
C GLN A 20 -18.44 -9.24 7.62
N THR A 21 -17.45 -9.00 8.47
CA THR A 21 -17.58 -9.11 9.92
C THR A 21 -17.52 -7.77 10.64
N ASP A 22 -17.17 -6.72 9.91
CA ASP A 22 -16.84 -5.40 10.45
C ASP A 22 -15.73 -5.43 11.53
N GLN A 23 -14.92 -6.49 11.50
CA GLN A 23 -13.83 -6.67 12.44
C GLN A 23 -12.59 -5.89 12.03
N ARG A 24 -11.89 -5.40 13.04
CA ARG A 24 -10.60 -4.75 12.90
C ARG A 24 -9.53 -5.75 12.50
N VAL A 25 -8.79 -5.44 11.45
CA VAL A 25 -7.59 -6.15 11.02
C VAL A 25 -6.39 -5.24 11.27
N LEU A 26 -5.49 -5.67 12.13
CA LEU A 26 -4.32 -4.86 12.50
C LEU A 26 -3.07 -5.45 11.88
N VAL A 27 -2.35 -4.63 11.15
CA VAL A 27 -1.02 -4.91 10.61
C VAL A 27 0.00 -4.15 11.45
N SER A 28 0.93 -4.87 12.08
CA SER A 28 1.99 -4.31 12.90
C SER A 28 3.35 -4.64 12.30
N VAL A 29 4.19 -3.64 12.12
CA VAL A 29 5.55 -3.77 11.58
C VAL A 29 6.54 -3.57 12.72
N GLY A 30 7.46 -4.50 12.87
CA GLY A 30 8.52 -4.45 13.85
C GLY A 30 9.80 -3.80 13.34
N THR A 31 10.74 -3.56 14.24
CA THR A 31 12.06 -3.03 13.89
C THR A 31 12.80 -4.01 12.99
N PRO A 32 13.42 -3.57 11.87
CA PRO A 32 14.30 -4.40 11.09
C PRO A 32 15.43 -4.99 11.94
N GLN A 33 15.74 -6.26 11.71
CA GLN A 33 16.70 -7.02 12.49
C GLN A 33 17.79 -7.60 11.58
N TYR A 34 19.05 -7.57 12.04
CA TYR A 34 20.13 -8.27 11.37
C TYR A 34 20.09 -9.75 11.75
N ILE A 35 20.00 -10.64 10.76
CA ILE A 35 19.86 -12.08 10.98
C ILE A 35 21.06 -12.93 10.59
N GLY A 36 22.14 -12.30 10.15
CA GLY A 36 23.49 -12.88 10.30
C GLY A 36 24.07 -13.75 9.19
N ASP A 37 23.66 -13.65 7.93
CA ASP A 37 24.38 -14.30 6.82
C ASP A 37 24.37 -13.44 5.55
N GLY A 38 25.30 -12.50 5.49
CA GLY A 38 25.70 -11.82 4.24
C GLY A 38 24.71 -10.82 3.63
N TRP A 39 23.45 -11.13 3.56
CA TRP A 39 22.39 -10.32 2.94
C TRP A 39 21.20 -10.09 3.87
N ASP A 40 21.37 -10.25 5.18
CA ASP A 40 20.28 -10.71 5.97
C ASP A 40 19.84 -9.72 7.01
N TRP A 41 19.18 -8.70 6.54
CA TRP A 41 18.23 -7.96 7.34
C TRP A 41 16.81 -8.48 7.07
N ALA A 42 16.02 -8.58 8.13
CA ALA A 42 14.61 -8.92 8.03
C ALA A 42 13.77 -7.89 8.77
N CYS A 43 12.71 -7.42 8.12
CA CYS A 43 11.71 -6.56 8.74
C CYS A 43 10.48 -7.43 9.07
N PRO A 44 10.22 -7.73 10.35
CA PRO A 44 9.10 -8.57 10.75
C PRO A 44 7.79 -7.79 10.75
N TYR A 45 6.69 -8.52 10.53
CA TYR A 45 5.33 -8.00 10.69
C TYR A 45 4.38 -9.07 11.19
N THR A 46 3.27 -8.64 11.74
CA THR A 46 2.14 -9.49 12.09
C THR A 46 0.84 -8.92 11.55
N ILE A 47 -0.09 -9.80 11.18
CA ILE A 47 -1.44 -9.45 10.78
C ILE A 47 -2.39 -10.20 11.70
N THR A 48 -3.24 -9.48 12.40
CA THR A 48 -4.24 -10.02 13.33
C THR A 48 -5.65 -9.59 12.94
N GLY A 49 -6.66 -10.38 13.31
CA GLY A 49 -8.06 -10.08 13.03
C GLY A 49 -8.68 -10.86 11.87
N LEU A 50 -7.93 -11.76 11.25
CA LEU A 50 -8.40 -12.65 10.16
C LEU A 50 -8.36 -14.15 10.56
N GLY A 51 -8.59 -14.47 11.82
CA GLY A 51 -8.43 -15.80 12.37
C GLY A 51 -7.07 -15.95 13.04
N GLU A 52 -6.31 -17.02 12.69
CA GLU A 52 -4.96 -17.18 13.21
C GLU A 52 -4.04 -16.03 12.79
N PRO A 53 -3.22 -15.51 13.71
CA PRO A 53 -2.28 -14.45 13.39
C PRO A 53 -1.29 -14.89 12.30
N ILE A 54 -1.05 -14.00 11.35
CA ILE A 54 -0.03 -14.20 10.32
C ILE A 54 1.25 -13.52 10.80
N HIS A 55 2.35 -14.27 10.83
CA HIS A 55 3.68 -13.79 11.13
C HIS A 55 4.55 -13.88 9.88
N GLY A 56 5.01 -12.74 9.41
CA GLY A 56 5.83 -12.66 8.21
C GLY A 56 7.02 -11.74 8.39
N HIS A 57 7.86 -11.70 7.40
CA HIS A 57 8.99 -10.78 7.33
C HIS A 57 9.38 -10.52 5.88
N ALA A 58 10.00 -9.37 5.63
CA ALA A 58 10.61 -9.04 4.37
C ALA A 58 12.14 -9.02 4.54
N HIS A 59 12.85 -9.66 3.62
CA HIS A 59 14.32 -9.64 3.59
C HIS A 59 14.85 -8.44 2.83
N GLY A 60 16.02 -7.96 3.21
CA GLY A 60 16.76 -6.91 2.52
C GLY A 60 18.26 -7.04 2.75
N ILE A 61 19.04 -6.39 1.91
CA ILE A 61 20.50 -6.30 2.05
C ILE A 61 20.92 -5.41 3.21
N ASP A 62 20.01 -4.53 3.61
CA ASP A 62 20.13 -3.65 4.76
C ASP A 62 18.76 -3.43 5.42
N ALA A 63 18.78 -2.72 6.54
CA ALA A 63 17.57 -2.41 7.28
C ALA A 63 16.56 -1.59 6.47
N LEU A 64 17.03 -0.65 5.65
CA LEU A 64 16.16 0.22 4.86
C LEU A 64 15.46 -0.57 3.75
N GLN A 65 16.18 -1.41 3.03
CA GLN A 65 15.57 -2.24 1.98
C GLN A 65 14.56 -3.22 2.56
N SER A 66 14.85 -3.88 3.69
CA SER A 66 13.90 -4.78 4.33
C SER A 66 12.62 -4.04 4.76
N LEU A 67 12.75 -2.80 5.24
CA LEU A 67 11.60 -1.94 5.58
C LEU A 67 10.82 -1.50 4.34
N GLN A 68 11.46 -1.19 3.23
CA GLN A 68 10.77 -0.84 1.99
C GLN A 68 9.97 -2.02 1.43
N LEU A 69 10.53 -3.23 1.50
CA LEU A 69 9.91 -4.44 0.96
C LEU A 69 8.79 -5.00 1.85
N VAL A 70 8.71 -4.60 3.11
CA VAL A 70 7.68 -5.13 4.04
C VAL A 70 6.25 -4.85 3.56
N SER A 71 6.01 -3.71 2.93
CA SER A 71 4.69 -3.37 2.37
C SER A 71 4.24 -4.36 1.30
N THR A 72 5.14 -4.74 0.40
CA THR A 72 4.88 -5.75 -0.64
C THR A 72 4.62 -7.14 -0.03
N ALA A 73 5.39 -7.52 1.00
CA ALA A 73 5.21 -8.80 1.68
C ALA A 73 3.85 -8.87 2.41
N ILE A 74 3.48 -7.83 3.14
CA ILE A 74 2.18 -7.71 3.81
C ILE A 74 1.04 -7.82 2.80
N ARG A 75 1.12 -7.09 1.70
CA ARG A 75 0.12 -7.14 0.64
C ARG A 75 -0.05 -8.55 0.09
N ALA A 76 1.03 -9.25 -0.19
CA ALA A 76 1.00 -10.62 -0.69
C ALA A 76 0.31 -11.59 0.30
N ASP A 77 0.57 -11.45 1.59
CA ASP A 77 -0.07 -12.27 2.62
C ASP A 77 -1.56 -11.95 2.77
N LEU A 78 -1.93 -10.66 2.74
CA LEU A 78 -3.34 -10.26 2.77
C LEU A 78 -4.11 -10.76 1.53
N GLU A 79 -3.51 -10.69 0.34
CA GLU A 79 -4.10 -11.21 -0.90
C GLU A 79 -4.34 -12.74 -0.81
N ARG A 80 -3.45 -13.49 -0.17
CA ARG A 80 -3.61 -14.94 0.04
C ARG A 80 -4.77 -15.30 0.96
N THR A 81 -5.17 -14.41 1.86
CA THR A 81 -6.33 -14.66 2.74
C THR A 81 -7.65 -14.65 1.99
N HIS A 82 -7.69 -14.05 0.79
CA HIS A 82 -8.92 -13.78 0.03
C HIS A 82 -9.98 -13.01 0.81
N ALA A 83 -9.60 -12.35 1.91
CA ALA A 83 -10.51 -11.55 2.70
C ALA A 83 -10.91 -10.28 1.94
N ASP A 84 -12.18 -9.94 2.02
CA ASP A 84 -12.68 -8.66 1.54
C ASP A 84 -12.40 -7.60 2.61
N LEU A 85 -11.52 -6.67 2.29
CA LEU A 85 -10.99 -5.67 3.22
C LEU A 85 -11.30 -4.26 2.75
N ARG A 86 -11.35 -3.36 3.71
CA ARG A 86 -11.51 -1.92 3.50
C ARG A 86 -10.40 -1.17 4.25
N PHE A 87 -9.80 -0.21 3.58
CA PHE A 87 -8.86 0.73 4.19
C PHE A 87 -9.48 2.12 4.20
N LEU A 88 -9.62 2.69 5.39
CA LEU A 88 -10.47 3.86 5.59
C LEU A 88 -11.88 3.55 5.05
N ASP A 89 -12.48 4.44 4.28
CA ASP A 89 -13.79 4.23 3.65
C ASP A 89 -13.70 3.69 2.21
N GLN A 90 -12.51 3.19 1.81
CA GLN A 90 -12.26 2.74 0.44
C GLN A 90 -12.13 1.22 0.35
N SER A 91 -12.82 0.63 -0.63
CA SER A 91 -12.73 -0.81 -0.93
C SER A 91 -11.40 -1.21 -1.59
N ASN A 92 -10.65 -0.26 -2.16
CA ASN A 92 -9.32 -0.53 -2.72
C ASN A 92 -8.25 -0.52 -1.61
N TRP A 93 -8.30 -1.52 -0.74
CA TRP A 93 -7.34 -1.66 0.36
C TRP A 93 -5.89 -1.85 -0.11
N GLN A 94 -5.70 -2.31 -1.34
CA GLN A 94 -4.36 -2.52 -1.91
C GLN A 94 -3.55 -1.23 -1.99
N SER A 95 -4.22 -0.09 -2.08
CA SER A 95 -3.56 1.23 -2.03
C SER A 95 -2.87 1.51 -0.69
N ALA A 96 -3.30 0.84 0.38
CA ALA A 96 -2.67 0.93 1.69
C ALA A 96 -1.28 0.28 1.73
N PHE A 97 -1.03 -0.69 0.83
CA PHE A 97 0.23 -1.42 0.72
C PHE A 97 0.69 -1.43 -0.74
N PRO A 98 1.26 -0.34 -1.23
CA PRO A 98 1.72 -0.24 -2.60
C PRO A 98 2.79 -1.30 -2.90
N LYS A 99 2.75 -1.83 -4.12
CA LYS A 99 3.81 -2.73 -4.60
C LYS A 99 5.08 -1.95 -4.83
N ASP A 100 6.18 -2.47 -4.34
CA ASP A 100 7.49 -2.02 -4.77
C ASP A 100 7.90 -2.73 -6.07
N VAL A 101 8.68 -2.03 -6.88
CA VAL A 101 9.29 -2.60 -8.07
C VAL A 101 10.49 -3.40 -7.62
N GLN A 102 10.41 -4.72 -7.75
CA GLN A 102 11.55 -5.57 -7.46
C GLN A 102 12.70 -5.22 -8.40
N ASP A 103 13.87 -5.01 -7.82
CA ASP A 103 15.10 -4.91 -8.57
C ASP A 103 15.52 -6.32 -9.02
N LEU A 104 15.27 -6.62 -10.28
CA LEU A 104 15.65 -7.89 -10.89
C LEU A 104 17.13 -7.90 -11.34
N GLY A 105 17.95 -6.98 -10.83
CA GLY A 105 19.34 -6.81 -11.21
C GLY A 105 19.55 -5.99 -12.49
N GLU A 106 18.48 -5.46 -13.05
CA GLU A 106 18.50 -4.60 -14.22
C GLU A 106 18.06 -3.17 -13.86
N ALA A 107 19.03 -2.32 -13.59
CA ALA A 107 18.80 -0.90 -13.29
C ALA A 107 17.95 -0.19 -14.38
N ASP A 108 18.02 -0.65 -15.61
CA ASP A 108 17.23 -0.12 -16.73
C ASP A 108 15.74 -0.39 -16.55
N LEU A 109 15.33 -1.55 -16.06
CA LEU A 109 13.93 -1.88 -15.84
C LEU A 109 13.29 -0.95 -14.79
N ARG A 110 13.97 -0.74 -13.66
CA ARG A 110 13.50 0.17 -12.62
C ARG A 110 13.33 1.59 -13.16
N THR A 111 14.32 2.12 -13.84
CA THR A 111 14.25 3.45 -14.47
C THR A 111 13.10 3.57 -15.47
N ARG A 112 12.85 2.54 -16.26
CA ARG A 112 11.71 2.52 -17.20
C ARG A 112 10.36 2.55 -16.48
N ILE A 113 10.21 1.79 -15.39
CA ILE A 113 8.98 1.76 -14.61
C ILE A 113 8.75 3.10 -13.90
N GLU A 114 9.78 3.71 -13.32
CA GLU A 114 9.68 5.04 -12.71
C GLU A 114 9.22 6.09 -13.71
N LYS A 115 9.75 6.08 -14.94
CA LYS A 115 9.27 6.96 -16.02
C LYS A 115 7.81 6.72 -16.40
N LEU A 116 7.34 5.48 -16.39
CA LEU A 116 5.94 5.15 -16.64
C LEU A 116 5.03 5.67 -15.53
N ILE A 117 5.47 5.57 -14.28
CA ILE A 117 4.75 6.11 -13.11
C ILE A 117 4.61 7.63 -13.25
N ASP A 118 5.71 8.33 -13.52
CA ASP A 118 5.71 9.79 -13.69
C ASP A 118 4.80 10.25 -14.84
N ALA A 119 4.87 9.55 -15.98
CA ALA A 119 4.03 9.84 -17.14
C ALA A 119 2.54 9.63 -16.83
N GLU A 120 2.19 8.55 -16.14
CA GLU A 120 0.81 8.26 -15.77
C GLU A 120 0.24 9.25 -14.76
N GLN A 121 1.03 9.62 -13.76
CA GLN A 121 0.63 10.65 -12.79
C GLN A 121 0.39 12.00 -13.47
N THR A 122 1.27 12.39 -14.38
CA THR A 122 1.13 13.64 -15.16
C THR A 122 -0.14 13.61 -16.01
N ARG A 123 -0.40 12.51 -16.70
CA ARG A 123 -1.62 12.32 -17.51
C ARG A 123 -2.87 12.43 -16.65
N TRP A 124 -2.93 11.72 -15.54
CA TRP A 124 -4.06 11.72 -14.62
C TRP A 124 -4.37 13.11 -14.05
N LEU A 125 -3.34 13.88 -13.67
CA LEU A 125 -3.49 15.25 -13.19
C LEU A 125 -4.02 16.19 -14.28
N ALA A 126 -3.56 16.03 -15.54
CA ALA A 126 -4.03 16.81 -16.67
C ALA A 126 -5.52 16.54 -16.97
N GLU A 127 -5.95 15.26 -16.94
CA GLU A 127 -7.35 14.87 -17.15
C GLU A 127 -8.27 15.46 -16.07
N ARG A 128 -7.85 15.49 -14.83
CA ARG A 128 -8.62 16.10 -13.74
C ARG A 128 -8.71 17.63 -13.85
N SER A 129 -7.67 18.28 -14.31
CA SER A 129 -7.69 19.74 -14.54
C SER A 129 -8.67 20.12 -15.65
N LEU A 130 -8.78 19.31 -16.70
CA LEU A 130 -9.74 19.52 -17.77
C LEU A 130 -11.19 19.24 -17.32
N SER A 131 -11.43 18.25 -16.47
CA SER A 131 -12.78 17.95 -15.96
C SER A 131 -13.25 19.01 -14.93
N SER A 132 -12.37 19.68 -14.21
CA SER A 132 -12.74 20.74 -13.28
C SER A 132 -13.00 22.10 -13.94
N SER A 133 -12.54 22.32 -15.17
CA SER A 133 -12.81 23.54 -15.96
C SER A 133 -14.13 23.49 -16.75
N GLY A 134 -14.86 22.39 -16.70
CA GLY A 134 -16.15 22.18 -17.39
C GLY A 134 -17.39 22.46 -16.53
N LEU A 135 -17.41 23.50 -15.70
CA LEU A 135 -18.65 23.99 -15.10
C LEU A 135 -19.44 24.75 -16.16
N PRO A 136 -20.70 24.36 -16.48
CA PRO A 136 -21.54 25.17 -17.34
C PRO A 136 -21.87 26.47 -16.62
N THR A 137 -21.40 27.56 -17.19
CA THR A 137 -21.83 28.89 -16.79
C THR A 137 -23.30 29.04 -17.11
N GLY A 138 -24.08 29.21 -16.04
CA GLY A 138 -25.31 29.92 -15.94
C GLY A 138 -26.31 29.90 -17.07
N GLY A 139 -27.35 29.11 -16.87
CA GLY A 139 -28.63 29.41 -17.49
C GLY A 139 -29.16 30.74 -17.05
N ASN A 140 -29.25 31.64 -17.98
CA ASN A 140 -29.95 32.89 -17.89
C ASN A 140 -31.41 32.63 -17.59
N ALA A 141 -31.92 33.15 -16.47
CA ALA A 141 -33.34 33.15 -16.18
C ALA A 141 -34.03 34.10 -17.18
N PRO A 142 -35.14 33.71 -17.81
CA PRO A 142 -35.92 34.67 -18.55
C PRO A 142 -36.71 35.54 -17.58
N ASP A 143 -36.49 36.80 -17.71
CA ASP A 143 -37.33 37.87 -17.21
C ASP A 143 -38.77 37.70 -17.76
N THR A 144 -39.75 37.57 -16.87
CA THR A 144 -41.15 37.68 -17.25
C THR A 144 -41.75 38.85 -16.50
N THR A 145 -41.55 40.00 -17.04
CA THR A 145 -42.44 41.16 -16.86
C THR A 145 -43.64 40.94 -17.78
N GLN A 146 -44.83 40.93 -17.22
CA GLN A 146 -46.02 41.52 -17.80
C GLN A 146 -47.18 41.38 -16.87
N ALA A 147 -47.57 42.48 -16.38
CA ALA A 147 -48.76 43.28 -16.45
C ALA A 147 -49.95 42.72 -15.64
#